data_c2037f4feab88aa6dabede9d26d08b03
#
_entry.id   c2037f4feab88aa6dabede9d26d08b03
#
_cell.length_a   1.000
_cell.length_b   1.000
_cell.length_c   1.000
_cell.angle_alpha   90.00
_cell.angle_beta   90.00
_cell.angle_gamma   90.00
#
_symmetry.space_group_name_H-M   'P 1'
#
loop_
_entity.id
_entity.type
_entity.pdbx_description
1 polymer ?
#
loop_
_entity_poly.entity_id
_entity_poly.type
_entity_poly.pdbx_seq_one_letter_code
_entity_poly.pdbx_strand_id
1 'polypeptide(L)'
;MGEVPIWQRLLALLAYLLPWSAALPFGSSLDNLFLALQWLVLPALPLLMLERSVPFGGFLLFLVLFLAVVRNPKLPYFLRFNVLQAILLDIVLVVVTLAFQLLQLGSLGFAGRTLANTVFLGTLVLVAFALVQCLRGKEADIPTLSEAVRMQL
;
A
#
# COMPACT_ATOMS: atom_id res chain seq x y z
N MET A 1 26.77 -4.54 -12.68
CA MET A 1 25.45 -4.03 -12.35
C MET A 1 25.56 -2.90 -11.35
N GLY A 2 25.04 -1.74 -11.72
CA GLY A 2 25.02 -0.60 -10.81
C GLY A 2 24.02 -0.76 -9.69
N GLU A 3 24.28 -0.12 -8.58
CA GLU A 3 23.31 -0.03 -7.50
C GLU A 3 22.13 0.83 -7.97
N VAL A 4 20.95 0.54 -7.41
CA VAL A 4 19.75 1.33 -7.69
C VAL A 4 19.96 2.75 -7.12
N PRO A 5 19.78 3.81 -7.92
CA PRO A 5 19.94 5.17 -7.42
C PRO A 5 18.98 5.51 -6.29
N ILE A 6 19.40 6.40 -5.40
CA ILE A 6 18.59 6.79 -4.23
C ILE A 6 17.23 7.35 -4.65
N TRP A 7 17.17 8.13 -5.74
CA TRP A 7 15.89 8.71 -6.18
C TRP A 7 14.86 7.64 -6.55
N GLN A 8 15.29 6.52 -7.15
CA GLN A 8 14.40 5.40 -7.47
C GLN A 8 13.90 4.71 -6.19
N ARG A 9 14.79 4.54 -5.21
CA ARG A 9 14.44 3.95 -3.94
C ARG A 9 13.40 4.80 -3.20
N LEU A 10 13.59 6.12 -3.19
CA LEU A 10 12.65 7.03 -2.52
C LEU A 10 11.29 7.07 -3.21
N LEU A 11 11.25 7.09 -4.54
CA LEU A 11 9.99 7.04 -5.27
C LEU A 11 9.26 5.72 -5.07
N ALA A 12 9.99 4.61 -5.01
CA ALA A 12 9.41 3.30 -4.70
C ALA A 12 8.81 3.28 -3.29
N LEU A 13 9.50 3.87 -2.31
CA LEU A 13 8.98 4.00 -0.95
C LEU A 13 7.66 4.78 -0.92
N LEU A 14 7.60 5.89 -1.66
CA LEU A 14 6.39 6.71 -1.71
C LEU A 14 5.20 5.94 -2.27
N ALA A 15 5.42 5.04 -3.23
CA ALA A 15 4.35 4.23 -3.80
C ALA A 15 3.66 3.35 -2.74
N TYR A 16 4.38 2.86 -1.75
CA TYR A 16 3.82 2.02 -0.70
C TYR A 16 2.95 2.79 0.30
N LEU A 17 2.88 4.13 0.21
CA LEU A 17 1.89 4.90 0.96
C LEU A 17 0.46 4.59 0.50
N LEU A 18 0.25 4.14 -0.74
CA LEU A 18 -1.06 3.76 -1.25
C LEU A 18 -1.70 2.65 -0.40
N PRO A 19 -1.11 1.44 -0.32
CA PRO A 19 -1.68 0.40 0.51
C PRO A 19 -1.65 0.75 2.00
N TRP A 20 -0.67 1.52 2.44
CA TRP A 20 -0.60 1.96 3.83
C TRP A 20 -1.82 2.83 4.19
N SER A 21 -2.15 3.82 3.36
CA SER A 21 -3.31 4.68 3.59
C SER A 21 -4.63 3.88 3.58
N ALA A 22 -4.73 2.88 2.71
CA ALA A 22 -5.90 2.01 2.63
C ALA A 22 -6.05 1.10 3.86
N ALA A 23 -4.95 0.72 4.49
CA ALA A 23 -4.96 -0.15 5.68
C ALA A 23 -5.24 0.59 6.99
N LEU A 24 -5.02 1.90 7.06
CA LEU A 24 -5.16 2.68 8.30
C LEU A 24 -6.52 2.52 8.98
N PRO A 25 -7.66 2.53 8.27
CA PRO A 25 -8.96 2.34 8.93
C PRO A 25 -9.10 1.02 9.68
N PHE A 26 -8.38 -0.02 9.25
CA PHE A 26 -8.42 -1.33 9.94
C PHE A 26 -7.69 -1.32 11.29
N GLY A 27 -6.86 -0.31 11.54
CA GLY A 27 -6.07 -0.18 12.77
C GLY A 27 -6.76 0.60 13.88
N SER A 28 -8.01 1.04 13.69
CA SER A 28 -8.69 1.93 14.64
C SER A 28 -8.78 1.36 16.06
N SER A 29 -8.98 0.07 16.20
CA SER A 29 -9.03 -0.58 17.53
C SER A 29 -7.67 -0.57 18.22
N LEU A 30 -6.60 -0.73 17.47
CA LEU A 30 -5.23 -0.71 18.00
C LEU A 30 -4.77 0.71 18.33
N ASP A 31 -5.18 1.70 17.53
CA ASP A 31 -4.85 3.11 17.78
C ASP A 31 -5.36 3.57 19.15
N ASN A 32 -6.50 3.07 19.58
CA ASN A 32 -7.06 3.38 20.88
C ASN A 32 -6.29 2.73 22.04
N LEU A 33 -5.63 1.60 21.77
CA LEU A 33 -4.85 0.88 22.78
C LEU A 33 -3.40 1.37 22.85
N PHE A 34 -2.83 1.74 21.71
CA PHE A 34 -1.42 2.14 21.59
C PHE A 34 -1.33 3.50 20.93
N LEU A 35 -1.20 4.55 21.74
CA LEU A 35 -1.12 5.92 21.24
C LEU A 35 0.00 6.12 20.21
N ALA A 36 1.11 5.38 20.36
CA ALA A 36 2.23 5.47 19.43
C ALA A 36 1.83 5.12 17.97
N LEU A 37 0.81 4.27 17.79
CA LEU A 37 0.35 3.89 16.45
C LEU A 37 -0.33 5.05 15.72
N GLN A 38 -0.82 6.06 16.43
CA GLN A 38 -1.42 7.24 15.82
C GLN A 38 -0.41 8.02 14.97
N TRP A 39 0.88 7.95 15.31
CA TRP A 39 1.94 8.60 14.54
C TRP A 39 2.12 7.98 13.16
N LEU A 40 1.68 6.73 12.97
CA LEU A 40 1.77 6.05 11.68
C LEU A 40 0.85 6.64 10.61
N VAL A 41 -0.11 7.46 11.02
CA VAL A 41 -0.99 8.19 10.09
C VAL A 41 -0.23 9.32 9.38
N LEU A 42 0.75 9.91 10.05
CA LEU A 42 1.44 11.10 9.54
C LEU A 42 2.02 10.93 8.12
N PRO A 43 2.72 9.83 7.79
CA PRO A 43 3.25 9.68 6.43
C PRO A 43 2.16 9.62 5.35
N ALA A 44 0.97 9.15 5.71
CA ALA A 44 -0.13 9.00 4.77
C ALA A 44 -1.00 10.25 4.63
N LEU A 45 -0.85 11.25 5.52
CA LEU A 45 -1.68 12.45 5.49
C LEU A 45 -1.68 13.18 4.16
N PRO A 46 -0.51 13.46 3.53
CA PRO A 46 -0.51 14.16 2.25
C PRO A 46 -1.30 13.40 1.17
N LEU A 47 -1.17 12.08 1.13
CA LEU A 47 -1.88 11.25 0.19
C LEU A 47 -3.39 11.25 0.46
N LEU A 48 -3.79 11.12 1.71
CA LEU A 48 -5.20 11.14 2.10
C LEU A 48 -5.85 12.48 1.75
N MET A 49 -5.13 13.58 1.96
CA MET A 49 -5.62 14.92 1.59
C MET A 49 -5.79 15.04 0.09
N LEU A 50 -4.84 14.53 -0.69
CA LEU A 50 -4.90 14.54 -2.15
C LEU A 50 -6.10 13.72 -2.64
N GLU A 51 -6.30 12.53 -2.13
CA GLU A 51 -7.40 11.66 -2.53
C GLU A 51 -8.77 12.27 -2.21
N ARG A 52 -8.88 12.98 -1.10
CA ARG A 52 -10.14 13.62 -0.68
C ARG A 52 -10.43 14.93 -1.39
N SER A 53 -9.40 15.58 -1.96
CA SER A 53 -9.56 16.88 -2.61
C SER A 53 -10.24 16.80 -3.96
N VAL A 54 -10.26 15.61 -4.59
CA VAL A 54 -10.84 15.39 -5.92
C VAL A 54 -11.82 14.22 -5.86
N PRO A 55 -13.01 14.32 -6.53
CA PRO A 55 -13.90 13.17 -6.65
C PRO A 55 -13.18 11.98 -7.30
N PHE A 56 -13.37 10.80 -6.73
CA PHE A 56 -12.66 9.58 -7.17
C PHE A 56 -11.15 9.71 -7.16
N GLY A 57 -10.60 10.50 -6.21
CA GLY A 57 -9.17 10.80 -6.15
C GLY A 57 -8.28 9.56 -6.10
N GLY A 58 -8.65 8.54 -5.34
CA GLY A 58 -7.89 7.29 -5.27
C GLY A 58 -7.85 6.56 -6.60
N PHE A 59 -8.97 6.49 -7.31
CA PHE A 59 -9.03 5.88 -8.63
C PHE A 59 -8.22 6.65 -9.67
N LEU A 60 -8.30 7.98 -9.66
CA LEU A 60 -7.53 8.83 -10.56
C LEU A 60 -6.02 8.67 -10.30
N LEU A 61 -5.63 8.62 -9.03
CA LEU A 61 -4.24 8.40 -8.66
C LEU A 61 -3.74 7.03 -9.16
N PHE A 62 -4.56 5.98 -9.01
CA PHE A 62 -4.28 4.67 -9.58
C PHE A 62 -4.03 4.75 -11.08
N LEU A 63 -4.93 5.39 -11.83
CA LEU A 63 -4.79 5.52 -13.28
C LEU A 63 -3.52 6.26 -13.66
N VAL A 64 -3.23 7.38 -13.00
CA VAL A 64 -2.03 8.17 -13.28
C VAL A 64 -0.78 7.35 -13.04
N LEU A 65 -0.67 6.68 -11.91
CA LEU A 65 0.50 5.85 -11.60
C LEU A 65 0.62 4.67 -12.55
N PHE A 66 -0.48 4.01 -12.86
CA PHE A 66 -0.46 2.87 -13.76
C PHE A 66 0.00 3.28 -15.17
N LEU A 67 -0.59 4.33 -15.72
CA LEU A 67 -0.29 4.77 -17.08
C LEU A 67 1.05 5.48 -17.19
N ALA A 68 1.37 6.36 -16.24
CA ALA A 68 2.57 7.20 -16.29
C ALA A 68 3.83 6.49 -15.83
N VAL A 69 3.71 5.52 -14.92
CA VAL A 69 4.87 4.84 -14.34
C VAL A 69 4.95 3.39 -14.81
N VAL A 70 3.93 2.58 -14.53
CA VAL A 70 3.99 1.14 -14.81
C VAL A 70 4.11 0.86 -16.31
N ARG A 71 3.34 1.56 -17.13
CA ARG A 71 3.30 1.37 -18.57
C ARG A 71 4.37 2.17 -19.33
N ASN A 72 5.18 2.94 -18.62
CA ASN A 72 6.21 3.78 -19.25
C ASN A 72 7.53 2.99 -19.38
N PRO A 73 7.92 2.56 -20.61
CA PRO A 73 9.13 1.77 -20.80
C PRO A 73 10.41 2.56 -20.56
N LYS A 74 10.33 3.90 -20.49
CA LYS A 74 11.47 4.77 -20.23
C LYS A 74 11.89 4.76 -18.76
N LEU A 75 11.00 4.32 -17.86
CA LEU A 75 11.31 4.27 -16.44
C LEU A 75 12.00 2.96 -16.06
N PRO A 76 12.87 2.99 -15.02
CA PRO A 76 13.58 1.81 -14.57
C PRO A 76 12.65 0.69 -14.11
N TYR A 77 13.03 -0.55 -14.37
CA TYR A 77 12.25 -1.72 -13.96
C TYR A 77 11.99 -1.75 -12.45
N PHE A 78 13.00 -1.41 -11.64
CA PHE A 78 12.87 -1.39 -10.18
C PHE A 78 11.70 -0.50 -9.72
N LEU A 79 11.61 0.70 -10.29
CA LEU A 79 10.53 1.65 -9.94
C LEU A 79 9.18 1.12 -10.42
N ARG A 80 9.10 0.64 -11.65
CA ARG A 80 7.87 0.08 -12.21
C ARG A 80 7.38 -1.13 -11.43
N PHE A 81 8.30 -2.00 -11.03
CA PHE A 81 7.99 -3.18 -10.21
C PHE A 81 7.34 -2.77 -8.88
N ASN A 82 7.98 -1.86 -8.15
CA ASN A 82 7.50 -1.46 -6.83
C ASN A 82 6.18 -0.68 -6.91
N VAL A 83 6.02 0.20 -7.90
CA VAL A 83 4.76 0.94 -8.07
C VAL A 83 3.62 -0.02 -8.40
N LEU A 84 3.82 -0.96 -9.31
CA LEU A 84 2.79 -1.94 -9.65
C LEU A 84 2.46 -2.84 -8.44
N GLN A 85 3.48 -3.27 -7.70
CA GLN A 85 3.25 -4.08 -6.50
C GLN A 85 2.45 -3.31 -5.44
N ALA A 86 2.75 -2.04 -5.22
CA ALA A 86 2.00 -1.20 -4.31
C ALA A 86 0.54 -1.04 -4.78
N ILE A 87 0.33 -0.84 -6.07
CA ILE A 87 -1.01 -0.75 -6.66
C ILE A 87 -1.79 -2.05 -6.45
N LEU A 88 -1.18 -3.21 -6.70
CA LEU A 88 -1.85 -4.49 -6.52
C LEU A 88 -2.19 -4.73 -5.05
N LEU A 89 -1.30 -4.37 -4.14
CA LEU A 89 -1.57 -4.49 -2.71
C LEU A 89 -2.73 -3.57 -2.30
N ASP A 90 -2.76 -2.35 -2.84
CA ASP A 90 -3.86 -1.41 -2.61
C ASP A 90 -5.19 -1.97 -3.12
N ILE A 91 -5.20 -2.58 -4.29
CA ILE A 91 -6.40 -3.23 -4.84
C ILE A 91 -6.89 -4.36 -3.92
N VAL A 92 -5.99 -5.17 -3.40
CA VAL A 92 -6.34 -6.23 -2.43
C VAL A 92 -7.02 -5.62 -1.22
N LEU A 93 -6.50 -4.52 -0.70
CA LEU A 93 -7.08 -3.82 0.46
C LEU A 93 -8.44 -3.21 0.14
N VAL A 94 -8.63 -2.68 -1.07
CA VAL A 94 -9.93 -2.19 -1.51
C VAL A 94 -10.94 -3.32 -1.52
N VAL A 95 -10.58 -4.49 -2.07
CA VAL A 95 -11.45 -5.67 -2.08
C VAL A 95 -11.79 -6.11 -0.65
N VAL A 96 -10.79 -6.13 0.25
CA VAL A 96 -11.02 -6.46 1.67
C VAL A 96 -11.97 -5.46 2.31
N THR A 97 -11.80 -4.16 2.04
CA THR A 97 -12.69 -3.11 2.54
C THR A 97 -14.13 -3.34 2.09
N LEU A 98 -14.33 -3.64 0.80
CA LEU A 98 -15.65 -3.95 0.27
C LEU A 98 -16.25 -5.19 0.93
N ALA A 99 -15.45 -6.23 1.15
CA ALA A 99 -15.92 -7.43 1.85
C ALA A 99 -16.37 -7.12 3.28
N PHE A 100 -15.62 -6.28 4.01
CA PHE A 100 -16.00 -5.84 5.34
C PHE A 100 -17.35 -5.10 5.33
N GLN A 101 -17.54 -4.23 4.34
CA GLN A 101 -18.78 -3.45 4.21
C GLN A 101 -19.96 -4.33 3.82
N LEU A 102 -19.82 -5.18 2.81
CA LEU A 102 -20.90 -6.00 2.28
C LEU A 102 -21.32 -7.09 3.26
N LEU A 103 -20.36 -7.70 3.94
CA LEU A 103 -20.62 -8.77 4.91
C LEU A 103 -20.87 -8.23 6.32
N GLN A 104 -20.79 -6.90 6.51
CA GLN A 104 -20.96 -6.22 7.80
C GLN A 104 -20.05 -6.81 8.88
N LEU A 105 -18.80 -7.12 8.52
CA LEU A 105 -17.85 -7.74 9.43
C LEU A 105 -17.51 -6.84 10.62
N GLY A 106 -17.59 -5.53 10.45
CA GLY A 106 -17.38 -4.58 11.53
C GLY A 106 -18.39 -4.68 12.66
N SER A 107 -19.59 -5.23 12.39
CA SER A 107 -20.65 -5.40 13.40
C SER A 107 -20.50 -6.69 14.21
N LEU A 108 -19.53 -7.56 13.89
CA LEU A 108 -19.32 -8.84 14.57
C LEU A 108 -18.62 -8.73 15.93
N GLY A 109 -18.37 -7.51 16.41
CA GLY A 109 -17.73 -7.29 17.71
C GLY A 109 -16.29 -7.81 17.75
N PHE A 110 -15.99 -8.73 18.65
CA PHE A 110 -14.63 -9.24 18.83
C PHE A 110 -14.07 -9.88 17.55
N ALA A 111 -14.87 -10.70 16.86
CA ALA A 111 -14.44 -11.35 15.62
C ALA A 111 -14.11 -10.33 14.54
N GLY A 112 -14.96 -9.31 14.37
CA GLY A 112 -14.72 -8.24 13.40
C GLY A 112 -13.45 -7.44 13.72
N ARG A 113 -13.24 -7.12 15.00
CA ARG A 113 -12.02 -6.41 15.42
C ARG A 113 -10.77 -7.26 15.21
N THR A 114 -10.84 -8.56 15.47
CA THR A 114 -9.71 -9.46 15.25
C THR A 114 -9.35 -9.51 13.77
N LEU A 115 -10.34 -9.61 12.88
CA LEU A 115 -10.11 -9.59 11.45
C LEU A 115 -9.50 -8.26 10.99
N ALA A 116 -10.05 -7.14 11.45
CA ALA A 116 -9.52 -5.82 11.10
C ALA A 116 -8.07 -5.64 11.58
N ASN A 117 -7.78 -6.03 12.81
CA ASN A 117 -6.43 -5.96 13.37
C ASN A 117 -5.46 -6.86 12.58
N THR A 118 -5.91 -8.03 12.14
CA THR A 118 -5.11 -8.93 11.32
C THR A 118 -4.76 -8.30 9.98
N VAL A 119 -5.73 -7.67 9.32
CA VAL A 119 -5.50 -6.95 8.06
C VAL A 119 -4.49 -5.82 8.27
N PHE A 120 -4.67 -5.03 9.31
CA PHE A 120 -3.78 -3.90 9.63
C PHE A 120 -2.34 -4.38 9.89
N LEU A 121 -2.16 -5.34 10.78
CA LEU A 121 -0.85 -5.86 11.15
C LEU A 121 -0.18 -6.57 9.98
N GLY A 122 -0.93 -7.35 9.22
CA GLY A 122 -0.42 -8.00 8.02
C GLY A 122 0.09 -7.01 6.99
N THR A 123 -0.67 -5.94 6.73
CA THR A 123 -0.26 -4.87 5.83
C THR A 123 0.95 -4.13 6.38
N LEU A 124 0.99 -3.86 7.69
CA LEU A 124 2.12 -3.22 8.33
C LEU A 124 3.41 -4.02 8.09
N VAL A 125 3.36 -5.33 8.28
CA VAL A 125 4.51 -6.22 8.06
C VAL A 125 4.93 -6.20 6.60
N LEU A 126 3.98 -6.31 5.66
CA LEU A 126 4.27 -6.31 4.23
C LEU A 126 4.89 -4.97 3.78
N VAL A 127 4.31 -3.86 4.22
CA VAL A 127 4.81 -2.53 3.88
C VAL A 127 6.19 -2.32 4.50
N ALA A 128 6.40 -2.69 5.76
CA ALA A 128 7.71 -2.56 6.41
C ALA A 128 8.76 -3.40 5.68
N PHE A 129 8.44 -4.62 5.29
CA PHE A 129 9.33 -5.47 4.49
C PHE A 129 9.67 -4.80 3.16
N ALA A 130 8.67 -4.29 2.45
CA ALA A 130 8.86 -3.61 1.17
C ALA A 130 9.74 -2.36 1.32
N LEU A 131 9.52 -1.58 2.38
CA LEU A 131 10.32 -0.38 2.65
C LEU A 131 11.80 -0.74 2.88
N VAL A 132 12.07 -1.76 3.68
CA VAL A 132 13.43 -2.22 3.95
C VAL A 132 14.11 -2.66 2.66
N GLN A 133 13.42 -3.45 1.84
CA GLN A 133 14.00 -3.92 0.58
C GLN A 133 14.24 -2.79 -0.41
N CYS A 134 13.33 -1.83 -0.49
CA CYS A 134 13.51 -0.65 -1.34
C CYS A 134 14.74 0.16 -0.91
N LEU A 135 14.93 0.37 0.40
CA LEU A 135 16.11 1.07 0.91
C LEU A 135 17.41 0.32 0.59
N ARG A 136 17.36 -0.99 0.53
CA ARG A 136 18.50 -1.83 0.14
C ARG A 136 18.71 -1.88 -1.38
N GLY A 137 17.79 -1.29 -2.15
CA GLY A 137 17.84 -1.36 -3.61
C GLY A 137 17.48 -2.72 -4.17
N LYS A 138 16.73 -3.53 -3.41
CA LYS A 138 16.30 -4.87 -3.81
C LYS A 138 14.79 -4.90 -4.03
N GLU A 139 14.35 -5.82 -4.90
CA GLU A 139 12.93 -6.07 -5.08
C GLU A 139 12.34 -6.71 -3.82
N ALA A 140 11.19 -6.19 -3.37
CA ALA A 140 10.46 -6.78 -2.26
C ALA A 140 9.68 -8.00 -2.78
N ASP A 141 10.19 -9.19 -2.52
CA ASP A 141 9.57 -10.41 -3.03
C ASP A 141 8.46 -10.88 -2.08
N ILE A 142 7.23 -10.50 -2.41
CA ILE A 142 6.03 -10.90 -1.67
C ILE A 142 5.42 -12.11 -2.38
N PRO A 143 5.26 -13.26 -1.70
CA PRO A 143 4.73 -14.46 -2.34
C PRO A 143 3.43 -14.20 -3.09
N THR A 144 3.29 -14.77 -4.27
CA THR A 144 2.13 -14.64 -5.18
C THR A 144 2.01 -13.23 -5.78
N LEU A 145 2.07 -12.18 -4.98
CA LEU A 145 1.90 -10.80 -5.43
C LEU A 145 3.03 -10.37 -6.38
N SER A 146 4.28 -10.66 -6.02
CA SER A 146 5.43 -10.32 -6.86
C SER A 146 5.44 -11.09 -8.17
N GLU A 147 4.98 -12.34 -8.16
CA GLU A 147 4.82 -13.12 -9.38
C GLU A 147 3.82 -12.47 -10.32
N ALA A 148 2.67 -12.02 -9.78
CA ALA A 148 1.66 -11.32 -10.58
C ALA A 148 2.22 -10.02 -11.17
N VAL A 149 3.03 -9.28 -10.41
CA VAL A 149 3.69 -8.06 -10.89
C VAL A 149 4.62 -8.38 -12.07
N ARG A 150 5.46 -9.40 -11.94
CA ARG A 150 6.41 -9.78 -13.00
C ARG A 150 5.69 -10.19 -14.27
N MET A 151 4.55 -10.84 -14.16
CA MET A 151 3.75 -11.25 -15.31
C MET A 151 3.17 -10.06 -16.08
N GLN A 152 2.95 -8.93 -15.43
CA GLN A 152 2.40 -7.71 -16.04
C GLN A 152 3.50 -6.83 -16.68
N LEU A 153 4.70 -6.97 -16.25
CA LEU A 153 5.84 -6.20 -16.75
C LEU A 153 6.61 -6.99 -17.81
#